data_0a4cfefaecfc1caa435a71fe7c1139c0
#
_entry.id   0a4cfefaecfc1caa435a71fe7c1139c0
#
_cell.length_a   1.000
_cell.length_b   1.000
_cell.length_c   1.000
_cell.angle_alpha   90.00
_cell.angle_beta   90.00
_cell.angle_gamma   90.00
#
_symmetry.space_group_name_H-M   'P 1'
#
loop_
_entity.id
_entity.type
_entity.pdbx_description
1 polymer ?
#
loop_
_entity_poly.entity_id
_entity_poly.type
_entity_poly.pdbx_seq_one_letter_code
_entity_poly.pdbx_strand_id
1 'polypeptide(L)'
;IMAFGDLFTDETQGFSRLSYNLSFSNGHLPMKDDNNKSKDIVAALTFRPTKFFNIKASYNWGEYKGTVNDESFNYQPMNRIIVGAWYNDPKGLDLRAEYGHIGSCKDGRDIIKEDGFYALAGWHAGKFLPVVRYDFYRDKINDSSLNNYDRILLGLTYNPCNHVKIQANYCHSFYTDKAKDISNNGKRGSDQIQLM
;
A
#
# COMPACT_ATOMS: atom_id res chain seq x y z
N ILE A 1 -0.78 21.11 -8.26
CA ILE A 1 -0.21 21.04 -9.63
C ILE A 1 0.32 19.65 -9.85
N MET A 2 0.05 19.07 -11.02
CA MET A 2 0.51 17.73 -11.36
C MET A 2 1.02 17.71 -12.80
N ALA A 3 2.17 17.08 -13.00
CA ALA A 3 2.73 16.75 -14.31
C ALA A 3 2.84 15.22 -14.40
N PHE A 4 2.38 14.65 -15.49
CA PHE A 4 2.47 13.23 -15.75
C PHE A 4 2.62 12.97 -17.24
N GLY A 5 3.16 11.84 -17.59
CA GLY A 5 3.32 11.48 -18.99
C GLY A 5 3.94 10.10 -19.17
N ASP A 6 3.96 9.73 -20.43
CA ASP A 6 4.51 8.49 -20.92
C ASP A 6 5.79 8.76 -21.73
N LEU A 7 6.78 7.94 -21.49
CA LEU A 7 8.07 7.98 -22.18
C LEU A 7 8.35 6.60 -22.78
N PHE A 8 9.06 6.59 -23.92
CA PHE A 8 9.44 5.36 -24.61
C PHE A 8 8.26 4.44 -24.92
N THR A 9 7.24 5.00 -25.59
CA THR A 9 6.09 4.22 -26.04
C THR A 9 6.51 3.21 -27.09
N ASP A 10 6.15 1.96 -26.89
CA ASP A 10 6.32 0.88 -27.85
C ASP A 10 5.10 0.87 -28.77
N GLU A 11 5.21 1.52 -29.92
CA GLU A 11 4.11 1.67 -30.88
C GLU A 11 3.63 0.32 -31.43
N THR A 12 4.52 -0.67 -31.51
CA THR A 12 4.16 -2.00 -32.04
C THR A 12 3.33 -2.82 -31.05
N GLN A 13 3.51 -2.59 -29.75
CA GLN A 13 2.82 -3.30 -28.67
C GLN A 13 1.72 -2.47 -28.00
N GLY A 14 1.65 -1.17 -28.32
CA GLY A 14 0.61 -0.28 -27.83
C GLY A 14 0.68 0.03 -26.32
N PHE A 15 1.87 -0.01 -25.71
CA PHE A 15 2.04 0.40 -24.31
C PHE A 15 3.30 1.24 -24.10
N SER A 16 3.29 2.09 -23.08
CA SER A 16 4.45 2.89 -22.69
C SER A 16 5.36 2.09 -21.75
N ARG A 17 6.66 2.05 -22.06
CA ARG A 17 7.67 1.36 -21.24
C ARG A 17 8.01 2.11 -19.96
N LEU A 18 7.88 3.43 -19.95
CA LEU A 18 8.13 4.26 -18.78
C LEU A 18 7.04 5.32 -18.66
N SER A 19 6.43 5.44 -17.48
CA SER A 19 5.52 6.53 -17.15
C SER A 19 6.02 7.24 -15.89
N TYR A 20 5.80 8.54 -15.83
CA TYR A 20 6.12 9.33 -14.66
C TYR A 20 4.91 10.12 -14.15
N ASN A 21 4.94 10.42 -12.87
CA ASN A 21 4.00 11.35 -12.23
C ASN A 21 4.80 12.20 -11.23
N LEU A 22 4.61 13.51 -11.28
CA LEU A 22 5.14 14.46 -10.32
C LEU A 22 4.01 15.37 -9.89
N SER A 23 3.73 15.44 -8.60
CA SER A 23 2.70 16.31 -8.05
C SER A 23 3.18 17.15 -6.88
N PHE A 24 2.63 18.35 -6.80
CA PHE A 24 2.80 19.30 -5.70
C PHE A 24 1.41 19.63 -5.17
N SER A 25 1.19 19.44 -3.89
CA SER A 25 -0.09 19.70 -3.24
C SER A 25 0.09 20.34 -1.87
N ASN A 26 -0.97 20.86 -1.33
CA ASN A 26 -1.04 21.22 0.08
C ASN A 26 -1.09 19.94 0.90
N GLY A 27 -0.26 19.85 1.94
CA GLY A 27 -0.10 18.65 2.76
C GLY A 27 -1.27 18.35 3.71
N HIS A 28 -2.45 18.89 3.46
CA HIS A 28 -3.61 18.69 4.33
C HIS A 28 -4.71 17.82 3.70
N LEU A 29 -5.62 17.33 4.56
CA LEU A 29 -6.80 16.56 4.13
C LEU A 29 -7.67 17.40 3.18
N PRO A 30 -8.39 16.75 2.25
CA PRO A 30 -9.34 17.42 1.39
C PRO A 30 -10.34 18.29 2.19
N MET A 31 -10.69 19.47 1.70
CA MET A 31 -11.64 20.41 2.30
C MET A 31 -11.21 21.03 3.64
N LYS A 32 -9.92 21.01 3.97
CA LYS A 32 -9.39 21.79 5.10
C LYS A 32 -8.37 22.79 4.62
N ASP A 33 -8.32 23.95 5.28
CA ASP A 33 -7.33 24.97 5.00
C ASP A 33 -5.91 24.45 5.24
N ASP A 34 -4.98 24.90 4.41
CA ASP A 34 -3.57 24.60 4.58
C ASP A 34 -3.07 25.20 5.90
N ASN A 35 -2.60 24.36 6.79
CA ASN A 35 -2.17 24.75 8.14
C ASN A 35 -0.64 24.81 8.28
N ASN A 36 0.09 24.62 7.20
CA ASN A 36 1.54 24.75 7.14
C ASN A 36 1.98 25.52 5.89
N LYS A 37 3.26 25.90 5.84
CA LYS A 37 3.85 26.59 4.68
C LYS A 37 4.50 25.62 3.68
N SER A 38 4.61 24.37 4.04
CA SER A 38 5.22 23.33 3.24
C SER A 38 4.23 22.77 2.23
N LYS A 39 4.75 22.19 1.18
CA LYS A 39 3.97 21.49 0.14
C LYS A 39 4.42 20.04 0.09
N ASP A 40 3.46 19.16 -0.07
CA ASP A 40 3.74 17.76 -0.32
C ASP A 40 4.19 17.57 -1.77
N ILE A 41 5.26 16.81 -1.93
CA ILE A 41 5.82 16.45 -3.22
C ILE A 41 5.66 14.94 -3.38
N VAL A 42 5.03 14.51 -4.47
CA VAL A 42 4.94 13.10 -4.84
C VAL A 42 5.58 12.90 -6.18
N ALA A 43 6.56 12.00 -6.24
CA ALA A 43 7.17 11.55 -7.48
C ALA A 43 6.95 10.04 -7.64
N ALA A 44 6.56 9.60 -8.83
CA ALA A 44 6.39 8.19 -9.12
C ALA A 44 6.87 7.85 -10.54
N LEU A 45 7.49 6.68 -10.65
CA LEU A 45 7.91 6.09 -11.91
C LEU A 45 7.30 4.70 -12.03
N THR A 46 6.81 4.37 -13.23
CA THR A 46 6.34 3.03 -13.57
C THR A 46 7.09 2.54 -14.79
N PHE A 47 7.82 1.44 -14.63
CA PHE A 47 8.54 0.77 -15.70
C PHE A 47 7.80 -0.51 -16.11
N ARG A 48 7.62 -0.72 -17.42
CA ARG A 48 6.92 -1.86 -18.01
C ARG A 48 7.84 -2.59 -18.99
N PRO A 49 8.57 -3.62 -18.55
CA PRO A 49 9.38 -4.45 -19.45
C PRO A 49 8.54 -5.16 -20.50
N THR A 50 7.35 -5.60 -20.10
CA THR A 50 6.36 -6.23 -20.97
C THR A 50 4.95 -5.68 -20.67
N LYS A 51 3.98 -5.95 -21.54
CA LYS A 51 2.58 -5.52 -21.34
C LYS A 51 1.92 -6.09 -20.06
N PHE A 52 2.44 -7.20 -19.54
CA PHE A 52 1.90 -7.86 -18.34
C PHE A 52 2.68 -7.60 -17.08
N PHE A 53 3.94 -7.17 -17.19
CA PHE A 53 4.82 -6.95 -16.05
C PHE A 53 5.11 -5.47 -15.83
N ASN A 54 4.93 -5.02 -14.61
CA ASN A 54 5.13 -3.63 -14.23
C ASN A 54 5.90 -3.55 -12.91
N ILE A 55 6.76 -2.55 -12.81
CA ILE A 55 7.47 -2.17 -11.60
C ILE A 55 7.17 -0.70 -11.35
N LYS A 56 6.77 -0.35 -10.15
CA LYS A 56 6.50 1.03 -9.75
C LYS A 56 7.29 1.38 -8.50
N ALA A 57 7.87 2.56 -8.51
CA ALA A 57 8.40 3.20 -7.31
C ALA A 57 7.77 4.57 -7.16
N SER A 58 7.41 4.93 -5.94
CA SER A 58 6.93 6.27 -5.60
C SER A 58 7.57 6.76 -4.31
N TYR A 59 7.82 8.04 -4.28
CA TYR A 59 8.32 8.76 -3.13
C TYR A 59 7.41 9.94 -2.85
N ASN A 60 7.01 10.09 -1.61
CA ASN A 60 6.27 11.25 -1.12
C ASN A 60 7.08 11.89 0.01
N TRP A 61 7.33 13.18 -0.13
CA TRP A 61 7.86 14.03 0.91
C TRP A 61 6.79 15.01 1.36
N GLY A 62 6.67 15.22 2.67
CA GLY A 62 5.74 16.16 3.25
C GLY A 62 6.11 16.47 4.70
N GLU A 63 5.20 17.10 5.42
CA GLU A 63 5.37 17.39 6.83
C GLU A 63 4.32 16.66 7.67
N TYR A 64 4.73 16.22 8.85
CA TYR A 64 3.87 15.65 9.86
C TYR A 64 3.58 16.66 10.96
N LYS A 65 2.31 16.75 11.34
CA LYS A 65 1.84 17.45 12.52
C LYS A 65 0.89 16.54 13.28
N GLY A 66 1.20 16.23 14.52
CA GLY A 66 0.37 15.35 15.33
C GLY A 66 1.01 15.04 16.68
N THR A 67 0.47 14.04 17.36
CA THR A 67 0.95 13.58 18.66
C THR A 67 1.37 12.12 18.55
N VAL A 68 2.54 11.79 19.05
CA VAL A 68 3.09 10.43 19.15
C VAL A 68 3.56 10.24 20.59
N ASN A 69 3.09 9.19 21.28
CA ASN A 69 3.43 8.90 22.68
C ASN A 69 3.29 10.12 23.62
N ASP A 70 2.15 10.82 23.52
CA ASP A 70 1.79 12.02 24.30
C ASP A 70 2.67 13.27 24.02
N GLU A 71 3.65 13.17 23.11
CA GLU A 71 4.44 14.31 22.66
C GLU A 71 3.86 14.90 21.36
N SER A 72 3.61 16.22 21.36
CA SER A 72 3.10 16.92 20.18
C SER A 72 4.25 17.35 19.27
N PHE A 73 4.10 17.07 17.98
CA PHE A 73 5.06 17.41 16.93
C PHE A 73 4.43 18.39 15.95
N ASN A 74 5.17 19.41 15.56
CA ASN A 74 4.76 20.38 14.57
C ASN A 74 5.74 20.35 13.39
N TYR A 75 5.19 20.10 12.17
CA TYR A 75 5.92 20.26 10.90
C TYR A 75 7.24 19.47 10.82
N GLN A 76 7.23 18.23 11.28
CA GLN A 76 8.39 17.34 11.11
C GLN A 76 8.39 16.74 9.71
N PRO A 77 9.56 16.68 9.04
CA PRO A 77 9.66 16.03 7.74
C PRO A 77 9.14 14.58 7.80
N MET A 78 8.32 14.20 6.84
CA MET A 78 7.81 12.84 6.71
C MET A 78 8.07 12.34 5.29
N ASN A 79 8.68 11.16 5.22
CA ASN A 79 9.00 10.48 3.98
C ASN A 79 8.14 9.23 3.85
N ARG A 80 7.60 8.99 2.65
CA ARG A 80 6.90 7.76 2.32
C ARG A 80 7.48 7.20 1.03
N ILE A 81 7.87 5.94 1.07
CA ILE A 81 8.41 5.22 -0.09
C ILE A 81 7.49 4.02 -0.33
N ILE A 82 7.06 3.84 -1.56
CA ILE A 82 6.31 2.66 -1.97
C ILE A 82 6.97 2.09 -3.22
N VAL A 83 7.30 0.80 -3.17
CA VAL A 83 7.84 0.05 -4.30
C VAL A 83 6.98 -1.18 -4.52
N GLY A 84 6.55 -1.40 -5.75
CA GLY A 84 5.72 -2.54 -6.09
C GLY A 84 6.05 -3.10 -7.46
N ALA A 85 5.73 -4.38 -7.63
CA ALA A 85 5.79 -5.06 -8.91
C ALA A 85 4.55 -5.93 -9.08
N TRP A 86 4.05 -6.01 -10.31
CA TRP A 86 2.94 -6.90 -10.62
C TRP A 86 3.07 -7.48 -12.03
N TYR A 87 2.69 -8.75 -12.11
CA TYR A 87 2.50 -9.46 -13.35
C TYR A 87 1.03 -9.88 -13.43
N ASN A 88 0.32 -9.47 -14.46
CA ASN A 88 -1.09 -9.78 -14.64
C ASN A 88 -1.35 -10.25 -16.06
N ASP A 89 -1.48 -11.57 -16.23
CA ASP A 89 -1.96 -12.18 -17.46
C ASP A 89 -3.48 -12.43 -17.33
N PRO A 90 -4.33 -11.79 -18.15
CA PRO A 90 -5.79 -11.95 -18.07
C PRO A 90 -6.30 -13.39 -18.25
N LYS A 91 -5.46 -14.30 -18.75
CA LYS A 91 -5.80 -15.71 -18.98
C LYS A 91 -4.97 -16.67 -18.13
N GLY A 92 -4.21 -16.16 -17.18
CA GLY A 92 -3.28 -16.97 -16.41
C GLY A 92 -2.97 -16.38 -15.07
N LEU A 93 -1.70 -16.16 -14.83
CA LEU A 93 -1.16 -15.79 -13.53
C LEU A 93 -1.39 -14.30 -13.20
N ASP A 94 -1.79 -14.01 -11.95
CA ASP A 94 -1.84 -12.68 -11.35
C ASP A 94 -0.91 -12.69 -10.12
N LEU A 95 0.24 -12.03 -10.23
CA LEU A 95 1.19 -11.88 -9.14
C LEU A 95 1.35 -10.41 -8.81
N ARG A 96 1.31 -10.06 -7.53
CA ARG A 96 1.52 -8.69 -7.06
C ARG A 96 2.31 -8.69 -5.78
N ALA A 97 3.23 -7.75 -5.64
CA ALA A 97 3.91 -7.49 -4.39
C ALA A 97 4.14 -5.99 -4.26
N GLU A 98 3.97 -5.46 -3.05
CA GLU A 98 4.23 -4.06 -2.74
C GLU A 98 4.80 -3.94 -1.33
N TYR A 99 5.79 -3.09 -1.19
CA TYR A 99 6.37 -2.70 0.08
C TYR A 99 6.25 -1.19 0.24
N GLY A 100 5.83 -0.75 1.40
CA GLY A 100 5.74 0.65 1.80
C GLY A 100 6.51 0.92 3.08
N HIS A 101 7.19 2.05 3.12
CA HIS A 101 7.86 2.57 4.30
C HIS A 101 7.42 4.01 4.56
N ILE A 102 7.13 4.33 5.83
CA ILE A 102 6.85 5.69 6.31
C ILE A 102 7.82 5.99 7.43
N GLY A 103 8.49 7.14 7.34
CA GLY A 103 9.41 7.59 8.36
C GLY A 103 9.33 9.09 8.62
N SER A 104 9.45 9.47 9.88
CA SER A 104 9.64 10.84 10.33
C SER A 104 10.61 10.85 11.50
N CYS A 105 11.47 11.85 11.56
CA CYS A 105 12.54 11.96 12.54
C CYS A 105 12.61 13.39 13.09
N LYS A 106 12.87 13.53 14.40
CA LYS A 106 13.15 14.79 15.06
C LYS A 106 14.39 14.63 15.93
N ASP A 107 15.36 15.53 15.77
CA ASP A 107 16.59 15.58 16.55
C ASP A 107 17.33 14.21 16.60
N GLY A 108 17.34 13.48 15.47
CA GLY A 108 17.97 12.17 15.35
C GLY A 108 17.18 11.01 15.96
N ARG A 109 15.98 11.25 16.50
CA ARG A 109 15.08 10.22 17.02
C ARG A 109 13.93 9.97 16.05
N ASP A 110 13.71 8.71 15.67
CA ASP A 110 12.55 8.31 14.91
C ASP A 110 11.26 8.60 15.72
N ILE A 111 10.31 9.31 15.13
CA ILE A 111 8.98 9.60 15.73
C ILE A 111 7.86 8.84 14.99
N ILE A 112 8.09 8.49 13.73
CA ILE A 112 7.26 7.58 12.95
C ILE A 112 8.22 6.65 12.20
N LYS A 113 7.96 5.34 12.27
CA LYS A 113 8.71 4.35 11.52
C LYS A 113 7.85 3.11 11.31
N GLU A 114 7.26 3.06 10.15
CA GLU A 114 6.27 2.04 9.82
C GLU A 114 6.64 1.34 8.52
N ASP A 115 6.46 0.03 8.48
CA ASP A 115 6.63 -0.80 7.29
C ASP A 115 5.37 -1.59 7.02
N GLY A 116 5.00 -1.66 5.75
CA GLY A 116 3.94 -2.50 5.26
C GLY A 116 4.37 -3.26 4.01
N PHE A 117 3.90 -4.47 3.88
CA PHE A 117 4.16 -5.31 2.72
C PHE A 117 2.94 -6.16 2.40
N TYR A 118 2.71 -6.42 1.12
CA TYR A 118 1.89 -7.55 0.72
C TYR A 118 2.47 -8.29 -0.48
N ALA A 119 2.16 -9.57 -0.57
CA ALA A 119 2.34 -10.40 -1.76
C ALA A 119 1.06 -11.16 -2.05
N LEU A 120 0.64 -11.17 -3.31
CA LEU A 120 -0.57 -11.83 -3.79
C LEU A 120 -0.23 -12.73 -4.97
N ALA A 121 -0.79 -13.93 -4.97
CA ALA A 121 -0.81 -14.81 -6.12
C ALA A 121 -2.25 -15.24 -6.43
N GLY A 122 -2.62 -15.18 -7.70
CA GLY A 122 -3.93 -15.59 -8.21
C GLY A 122 -3.81 -16.25 -9.58
N TRP A 123 -4.90 -16.91 -10.01
CA TRP A 123 -4.97 -17.54 -11.31
C TRP A 123 -6.31 -17.30 -11.97
N HIS A 124 -6.28 -16.73 -13.19
CA HIS A 124 -7.48 -16.52 -14.00
C HIS A 124 -7.96 -17.83 -14.63
N ALA A 125 -8.91 -18.50 -14.00
CA ALA A 125 -9.53 -19.75 -14.43
C ALA A 125 -10.93 -19.48 -15.03
N GLY A 126 -10.98 -18.94 -16.24
CA GLY A 126 -12.22 -18.57 -16.92
C GLY A 126 -12.98 -17.48 -16.13
N LYS A 127 -14.14 -17.84 -15.56
CA LYS A 127 -14.95 -16.91 -14.76
C LYS A 127 -14.49 -16.78 -13.30
N PHE A 128 -13.53 -17.57 -12.87
CA PHE A 128 -13.05 -17.63 -11.50
C PHE A 128 -11.62 -17.08 -11.38
N LEU A 129 -11.36 -16.41 -10.26
CA LEU A 129 -10.03 -15.97 -9.86
C LEU A 129 -9.83 -16.29 -8.37
N PRO A 130 -9.34 -17.48 -8.04
CA PRO A 130 -8.81 -17.76 -6.70
C PRO A 130 -7.55 -16.95 -6.47
N VAL A 131 -7.39 -16.46 -5.23
CA VAL A 131 -6.22 -15.69 -4.81
C VAL A 131 -5.77 -16.13 -3.41
N VAL A 132 -4.47 -16.07 -3.18
CA VAL A 132 -3.87 -16.10 -1.85
C VAL A 132 -3.05 -14.83 -1.69
N ARG A 133 -3.12 -14.21 -0.52
CA ARG A 133 -2.38 -13.01 -0.20
C ARG A 133 -1.81 -13.12 1.21
N TYR A 134 -0.57 -12.69 1.34
CA TYR A 134 0.08 -12.46 2.62
C TYR A 134 0.33 -10.97 2.79
N ASP A 135 0.05 -10.44 3.98
CA ASP A 135 0.34 -9.06 4.38
C ASP A 135 1.11 -9.05 5.68
N PHE A 136 1.96 -8.05 5.87
CA PHE A 136 2.37 -7.63 7.21
C PHE A 136 2.31 -6.11 7.35
N TYR A 137 2.15 -5.66 8.58
CA TYR A 137 2.31 -4.27 8.99
C TYR A 137 3.09 -4.21 10.29
N ARG A 138 4.00 -3.25 10.39
CA ARG A 138 4.85 -3.01 11.57
C ARG A 138 4.96 -1.52 11.85
N ASP A 139 4.50 -1.11 13.01
CA ASP A 139 4.83 0.16 13.65
C ASP A 139 6.04 -0.10 14.56
N LYS A 140 7.22 0.36 14.14
CA LYS A 140 8.49 0.10 14.85
C LYS A 140 8.72 1.03 16.03
N ILE A 141 7.96 2.10 16.16
CA ILE A 141 8.02 3.01 17.30
C ILE A 141 7.11 2.51 18.40
N ASN A 142 5.92 2.06 18.04
CA ASN A 142 4.94 1.53 18.97
C ASN A 142 4.66 0.06 18.66
N ASP A 143 5.59 -0.81 19.03
CA ASP A 143 5.49 -2.25 18.80
C ASP A 143 4.31 -2.93 19.52
N SER A 144 3.69 -2.27 20.49
CA SER A 144 2.43 -2.69 21.10
C SER A 144 1.19 -2.23 20.36
N SER A 145 1.37 -1.55 19.19
CA SER A 145 0.25 -1.14 18.35
C SER A 145 -0.60 -2.33 17.92
N LEU A 146 -1.92 -2.17 17.99
CA LEU A 146 -2.91 -3.13 17.49
C LEU A 146 -2.75 -3.44 15.99
N ASN A 147 -2.02 -2.60 15.29
CA ASN A 147 -1.79 -2.73 13.85
C ASN A 147 -0.60 -3.62 13.51
N ASN A 148 0.21 -4.05 14.50
CA ASN A 148 1.34 -4.95 14.25
C ASN A 148 0.84 -6.39 14.05
N TYR A 149 0.72 -6.79 12.78
CA TYR A 149 0.17 -8.09 12.40
C TYR A 149 0.87 -8.70 11.19
N ASP A 150 0.73 -10.00 11.07
CA ASP A 150 0.82 -10.78 9.85
C ASP A 150 -0.57 -11.26 9.46
N ARG A 151 -0.91 -11.30 8.18
CA ARG A 151 -2.24 -11.69 7.70
C ARG A 151 -2.13 -12.61 6.50
N ILE A 152 -2.94 -13.65 6.50
CA ILE A 152 -3.19 -14.48 5.32
C ILE A 152 -4.63 -14.24 4.87
N LEU A 153 -4.81 -14.00 3.57
CA LEU A 153 -6.09 -13.88 2.93
C LEU A 153 -6.23 -14.95 1.85
N LEU A 154 -7.35 -15.66 1.88
CA LEU A 154 -7.82 -16.54 0.83
C LEU A 154 -9.04 -15.91 0.19
N GLY A 155 -9.04 -15.75 -1.11
CA GLY A 155 -10.11 -15.09 -1.86
C GLY A 155 -10.55 -15.89 -3.07
N LEU A 156 -11.82 -15.76 -3.42
CA LEU A 156 -12.39 -16.25 -4.66
C LEU A 156 -13.24 -15.16 -5.29
N THR A 157 -12.89 -14.78 -6.50
CA THR A 157 -13.72 -13.90 -7.33
C THR A 157 -14.44 -14.73 -8.39
N TYR A 158 -15.73 -14.49 -8.57
CA TYR A 158 -16.56 -15.06 -9.64
C TYR A 158 -17.14 -13.94 -10.49
N ASN A 159 -16.85 -13.98 -11.80
CA ASN A 159 -17.35 -13.04 -12.79
C ASN A 159 -18.34 -13.76 -13.71
N PRO A 160 -19.64 -13.84 -13.35
CA PRO A 160 -20.66 -14.50 -14.21
C PRO A 160 -20.78 -13.84 -15.58
N CYS A 161 -20.64 -12.53 -15.64
CA CYS A 161 -20.62 -11.72 -16.86
C CYS A 161 -19.77 -10.46 -16.66
N ASN A 162 -19.55 -9.67 -17.71
CA ASN A 162 -18.69 -8.49 -17.68
C ASN A 162 -19.13 -7.37 -16.72
N HIS A 163 -20.37 -7.39 -16.26
CA HIS A 163 -20.94 -6.33 -15.42
C HIS A 163 -21.18 -6.76 -13.97
N VAL A 164 -20.94 -8.04 -13.66
CA VAL A 164 -21.18 -8.60 -12.31
C VAL A 164 -19.92 -9.27 -11.80
N LYS A 165 -19.51 -8.88 -10.63
CA LYS A 165 -18.42 -9.48 -9.87
C LYS A 165 -18.92 -9.86 -8.48
N ILE A 166 -18.71 -11.10 -8.10
CA ILE A 166 -19.00 -11.62 -6.75
C ILE A 166 -17.66 -12.03 -6.14
N GLN A 167 -17.38 -11.56 -4.94
CA GLN A 167 -16.11 -11.86 -4.27
C GLN A 167 -16.37 -12.33 -2.84
N ALA A 168 -15.73 -13.43 -2.48
CA ALA A 168 -15.69 -13.96 -1.12
C ALA A 168 -14.23 -14.00 -0.65
N ASN A 169 -13.97 -13.46 0.54
CA ASN A 169 -12.65 -13.47 1.15
C ASN A 169 -12.74 -13.99 2.58
N TYR A 170 -11.77 -14.79 2.95
CA TYR A 170 -11.46 -15.14 4.33
C TYR A 170 -10.09 -14.59 4.69
N CYS A 171 -10.00 -13.89 5.81
CA CYS A 171 -8.76 -13.33 6.33
C CYS A 171 -8.50 -13.86 7.73
N HIS A 172 -7.27 -14.30 8.00
CA HIS A 172 -6.79 -14.56 9.34
C HIS A 172 -5.58 -13.66 9.65
N SER A 173 -5.67 -12.91 10.74
CA SER A 173 -4.60 -12.01 11.20
C SER A 173 -3.94 -12.59 12.44
N PHE A 174 -2.61 -12.62 12.44
CA PHE A 174 -1.77 -13.01 13.56
C PHE A 174 -1.15 -11.74 14.15
N TYR A 175 -1.47 -11.40 15.38
CA TYR A 175 -0.88 -10.24 16.04
C TYR A 175 0.48 -10.56 16.63
N THR A 176 1.40 -9.60 16.66
CA THR A 176 2.67 -9.73 17.38
C THR A 176 2.44 -9.91 18.87
N ASP A 177 3.41 -10.45 19.61
CA ASP A 177 3.21 -10.77 21.03
C ASP A 177 2.82 -9.54 21.87
N LYS A 178 3.39 -8.38 21.57
CA LYS A 178 3.04 -7.12 22.23
C LYS A 178 1.66 -6.58 21.84
N ALA A 179 1.23 -6.81 20.61
CA ALA A 179 -0.11 -6.40 20.16
C ALA A 179 -1.23 -7.29 20.72
N LYS A 180 -0.94 -8.54 21.07
CA LYS A 180 -1.90 -9.47 21.68
C LYS A 180 -2.45 -8.98 23.00
N ASP A 181 -1.59 -8.40 23.85
CA ASP A 181 -1.97 -7.99 25.20
C ASP A 181 -2.95 -6.83 25.22
N ILE A 182 -2.96 -6.03 24.15
CA ILE A 182 -3.78 -4.81 24.04
C ILE A 182 -5.09 -5.07 23.28
N SER A 183 -5.08 -5.88 22.21
CA SER A 183 -6.16 -5.84 21.22
C SER A 183 -7.34 -6.75 21.46
N ASN A 184 -7.16 -7.91 22.06
CA ASN A 184 -8.20 -8.94 22.02
C ASN A 184 -8.29 -9.79 23.29
N ASN A 185 -8.16 -9.23 24.48
CA ASN A 185 -8.14 -10.02 25.72
C ASN A 185 -7.18 -11.22 25.63
N GLY A 186 -5.98 -11.01 25.08
CA GLY A 186 -4.96 -12.04 24.91
C GLY A 186 -5.16 -12.99 23.72
N LYS A 187 -6.09 -12.72 22.80
CA LYS A 187 -6.29 -13.55 21.60
C LYS A 187 -5.13 -13.37 20.60
N ARG A 188 -4.65 -14.49 20.08
CA ARG A 188 -3.50 -14.56 19.15
C ARG A 188 -3.82 -14.19 17.72
N GLY A 189 -5.10 -14.01 17.36
CA GLY A 189 -5.52 -13.69 16.01
C GLY A 189 -6.98 -13.28 15.91
N SER A 190 -7.37 -12.84 14.72
CA SER A 190 -8.75 -12.54 14.37
C SER A 190 -9.10 -13.07 12.98
N ASP A 191 -10.35 -13.53 12.85
CA ASP A 191 -10.92 -14.01 11.60
C ASP A 191 -11.91 -12.99 11.06
N GLN A 192 -11.91 -12.80 9.74
CA GLN A 192 -12.88 -11.98 9.04
C GLN A 192 -13.35 -12.68 7.77
N ILE A 193 -14.66 -12.65 7.53
CA ILE A 193 -15.28 -13.08 6.27
C ILE A 193 -15.90 -11.85 5.62
N GLN A 194 -15.63 -11.64 4.35
CA GLN A 194 -16.16 -10.52 3.57
C GLN A 194 -16.81 -11.05 2.29
N LEU A 195 -18.03 -10.59 2.03
CA LEU A 195 -18.74 -10.81 0.78
C LEU A 195 -18.98 -9.45 0.11
N MET A 196 -18.65 -9.35 -1.16
CA MET A 196 -18.77 -8.11 -1.95
C MET A 196 -19.35 -8.40 -3.34
#